data_42f2e957af0404e572f131aa2cf23b12
#
_entry.id   42f2e957af0404e572f131aa2cf23b12
#
_cell.length_a   1.000
_cell.length_b   1.000
_cell.length_c   1.000
_cell.angle_alpha   90.00
_cell.angle_beta   90.00
_cell.angle_gamma   90.00
#
_symmetry.space_group_name_H-M   'P 1'
#
loop_
_entity.id
_entity.type
_entity.pdbx_description
1 polymer ?
#
loop_
_entity_poly.entity_id
_entity_poly.type
_entity_poly.pdbx_seq_one_letter_code
_entity_poly.pdbx_strand_id
1 'polypeptide(L)'
;MFNQIPVDKGQGSAVLRLVSANWALALLLITAGSACVPAAEVTFDIKIERGRVPDTMRLIRVNEGDVVKLRWTSDQPHILHLHGYDIEKRIVAGAITELTFRAYATGRFPIYVHAPGASVGGHAHEDAPLATIEVYPP
;
A
#
# COMPACT_ATOMS: atom_id res chain seq x y z
N MET A 1 -86.29 -26.87 53.90
CA MET A 1 -85.53 -25.67 54.21
C MET A 1 -84.45 -25.55 53.15
N PHE A 2 -84.62 -24.62 52.27
CA PHE A 2 -83.83 -24.47 51.06
C PHE A 2 -82.61 -23.58 51.33
N ASN A 3 -81.43 -24.09 51.03
CA ASN A 3 -80.28 -23.26 51.08
C ASN A 3 -79.79 -23.04 49.60
N GLN A 4 -80.02 -21.83 49.20
CA GLN A 4 -79.64 -21.37 47.87
C GLN A 4 -78.13 -21.13 47.84
N ILE A 5 -77.47 -21.77 46.91
CA ILE A 5 -76.05 -21.53 46.61
C ILE A 5 -75.98 -20.44 45.53
N PRO A 6 -75.32 -19.33 45.74
CA PRO A 6 -75.12 -18.35 44.68
C PRO A 6 -74.06 -18.84 43.73
N VAL A 7 -74.41 -18.85 42.49
CA VAL A 7 -73.50 -19.12 41.39
C VAL A 7 -72.69 -17.85 41.11
N ASP A 8 -71.43 -17.88 41.45
CA ASP A 8 -70.52 -16.81 41.14
C ASP A 8 -70.10 -16.99 39.66
N LYS A 9 -70.45 -16.01 38.85
CA LYS A 9 -70.01 -15.92 37.46
C LYS A 9 -68.62 -15.29 37.42
N GLY A 10 -67.64 -16.12 37.61
CA GLY A 10 -66.26 -15.71 37.35
C GLY A 10 -66.06 -15.28 35.90
N GLN A 11 -66.05 -13.98 35.69
CA GLN A 11 -65.62 -13.41 34.43
C GLN A 11 -64.14 -13.64 34.30
N GLY A 12 -63.79 -14.63 33.50
CA GLY A 12 -62.43 -14.85 33.06
C GLY A 12 -62.00 -13.72 32.14
N SER A 13 -61.40 -12.68 32.73
CA SER A 13 -60.67 -11.69 31.97
C SER A 13 -59.48 -12.39 31.32
N ALA A 14 -59.63 -12.71 30.08
CA ALA A 14 -58.51 -13.10 29.24
C ALA A 14 -57.57 -11.92 29.13
N VAL A 15 -56.58 -11.89 30.01
CA VAL A 15 -55.46 -10.95 29.89
C VAL A 15 -54.65 -11.41 28.70
N LEU A 16 -55.04 -10.86 27.56
CA LEU A 16 -54.26 -11.01 26.34
C LEU A 16 -52.91 -10.32 26.61
N ARG A 17 -51.95 -11.09 27.07
CA ARG A 17 -50.58 -10.63 27.15
C ARG A 17 -50.08 -10.42 25.71
N LEU A 18 -50.18 -9.19 25.27
CA LEU A 18 -49.41 -8.71 24.12
C LEU A 18 -47.92 -8.90 24.45
N VAL A 19 -47.38 -10.04 24.02
CA VAL A 19 -45.96 -10.22 23.95
C VAL A 19 -45.53 -9.28 22.85
N SER A 20 -45.17 -8.07 23.23
CA SER A 20 -44.43 -7.15 22.38
C SER A 20 -43.12 -7.82 22.05
N ALA A 21 -43.11 -8.50 20.93
CA ALA A 21 -41.89 -8.95 20.30
C ALA A 21 -41.05 -7.72 19.97
N ASN A 22 -40.21 -7.36 20.93
CA ASN A 22 -39.21 -6.32 20.77
C ASN A 22 -38.16 -6.89 19.81
N TRP A 23 -38.45 -6.81 18.52
CA TRP A 23 -37.49 -7.06 17.48
C TRP A 23 -36.51 -5.90 17.54
N ALA A 24 -35.58 -6.00 18.48
CA ALA A 24 -34.38 -5.22 18.44
C ALA A 24 -33.69 -5.60 17.13
N LEU A 25 -33.99 -4.82 16.10
CA LEU A 25 -33.26 -4.82 14.85
C LEU A 25 -31.84 -4.39 15.21
N ALA A 26 -31.02 -5.38 15.57
CA ALA A 26 -29.60 -5.19 15.71
C ALA A 26 -29.07 -4.87 14.30
N LEU A 27 -29.08 -3.58 14.00
CA LEU A 27 -28.40 -3.03 12.82
C LEU A 27 -26.92 -3.30 13.06
N LEU A 28 -26.44 -4.45 12.60
CA LEU A 28 -25.03 -4.78 12.57
C LEU A 28 -24.39 -3.82 11.56
N LEU A 29 -23.96 -2.66 12.05
CA LEU A 29 -23.07 -1.77 11.32
C LEU A 29 -21.76 -2.54 11.09
N ILE A 30 -21.67 -3.23 9.96
CA ILE A 30 -20.41 -3.72 9.43
C ILE A 30 -19.66 -2.45 9.02
N THR A 31 -18.92 -1.86 9.94
CA THR A 31 -17.89 -0.90 9.61
C THR A 31 -16.83 -1.69 8.83
N ALA A 32 -16.89 -1.61 7.50
CA ALA A 32 -15.79 -2.01 6.68
C ALA A 32 -14.61 -1.10 7.05
N GLY A 33 -13.88 -1.50 8.09
CA GLY A 33 -12.65 -0.87 8.46
C GLY A 33 -11.71 -1.03 7.26
N SER A 34 -11.48 0.05 6.52
CA SER A 34 -10.38 0.10 5.57
C SER A 34 -9.13 -0.25 6.37
N ALA A 35 -8.62 -1.46 6.22
CA ALA A 35 -7.35 -1.85 6.79
C ALA A 35 -6.31 -0.92 6.15
N CYS A 36 -5.92 0.13 6.88
CA CYS A 36 -4.78 0.93 6.52
C CYS A 36 -3.56 0.00 6.63
N VAL A 37 -3.09 -0.51 5.49
CA VAL A 37 -1.85 -1.25 5.46
C VAL A 37 -0.76 -0.26 5.88
N PRO A 38 -0.03 -0.53 6.98
CA PRO A 38 1.02 0.39 7.40
C PRO A 38 2.07 0.46 6.31
N ALA A 39 2.52 1.68 5.98
CA ALA A 39 3.62 1.89 5.08
C ALA A 39 4.86 1.14 5.61
N ALA A 40 5.37 0.20 4.82
CA ALA A 40 6.59 -0.51 5.17
C ALA A 40 7.82 0.30 4.73
N GLU A 41 8.92 0.20 5.48
CA GLU A 41 10.22 0.64 5.00
C GLU A 41 10.92 -0.56 4.37
N VAL A 42 11.20 -0.47 3.09
CA VAL A 42 11.85 -1.53 2.32
C VAL A 42 13.19 -1.04 1.78
N THR A 43 14.23 -1.84 1.98
CA THR A 43 15.59 -1.49 1.56
C THR A 43 16.10 -2.49 0.53
N PHE A 44 16.72 -1.97 -0.53
CA PHE A 44 17.36 -2.75 -1.58
C PHE A 44 18.81 -2.32 -1.73
N ASP A 45 19.73 -3.30 -1.67
CA ASP A 45 21.14 -3.08 -1.97
C ASP A 45 21.38 -3.42 -3.45
N ILE A 46 21.80 -2.43 -4.23
CA ILE A 46 21.94 -2.55 -5.68
C ILE A 46 23.37 -2.21 -6.07
N LYS A 47 24.00 -3.14 -6.78
CA LYS A 47 25.36 -2.97 -7.28
C LYS A 47 25.35 -2.72 -8.79
N ILE A 48 25.97 -1.62 -9.21
CA ILE A 48 26.21 -1.32 -10.61
C ILE A 48 27.64 -1.73 -10.95
N GLU A 49 27.80 -2.64 -11.89
CA GLU A 49 29.08 -3.05 -12.42
C GLU A 49 29.12 -2.83 -13.94
N ARG A 50 30.06 -2.05 -14.41
CA ARG A 50 30.19 -1.72 -15.84
C ARG A 50 28.90 -1.17 -16.43
N GLY A 51 28.18 -0.31 -15.70
CA GLY A 51 26.94 0.30 -16.13
C GLY A 51 25.72 -0.64 -16.13
N ARG A 52 25.79 -1.81 -15.46
CA ARG A 52 24.70 -2.79 -15.42
C ARG A 52 24.41 -3.23 -13.98
N VAL A 53 23.19 -3.66 -13.75
CA VAL A 53 22.78 -4.36 -12.50
C VAL A 53 22.53 -5.84 -12.82
N PRO A 54 22.65 -6.74 -11.82
CA PRO A 54 22.23 -8.12 -11.96
C PRO A 54 20.77 -8.24 -12.42
N ASP A 55 20.42 -9.22 -13.21
CA ASP A 55 19.06 -9.40 -13.75
C ASP A 55 18.02 -9.52 -12.62
N THR A 56 18.39 -10.08 -11.48
CA THR A 56 17.54 -10.17 -10.28
C THR A 56 17.17 -8.82 -9.67
N MET A 57 17.96 -7.77 -9.95
CA MET A 57 17.76 -6.40 -9.45
C MET A 57 17.19 -5.45 -10.50
N ARG A 58 16.90 -5.96 -11.70
CA ARG A 58 16.31 -5.14 -12.77
C ARG A 58 14.85 -4.79 -12.54
N LEU A 59 14.15 -5.55 -11.70
CA LEU A 59 12.75 -5.30 -11.37
C LEU A 59 12.58 -5.32 -9.86
N ILE A 60 12.31 -4.16 -9.29
CA ILE A 60 12.10 -3.94 -7.87
C ILE A 60 10.60 -3.76 -7.65
N ARG A 61 10.00 -4.60 -6.80
CA ARG A 61 8.57 -4.56 -6.50
C ARG A 61 8.32 -4.03 -5.11
N VAL A 62 7.42 -3.06 -5.01
CA VAL A 62 7.01 -2.41 -3.76
C VAL A 62 5.52 -2.11 -3.80
N ASN A 63 4.92 -1.77 -2.67
CA ASN A 63 3.52 -1.36 -2.60
C ASN A 63 3.40 0.16 -2.50
N GLU A 64 2.27 0.68 -2.96
CA GLU A 64 1.94 2.08 -2.76
C GLU A 64 1.89 2.39 -1.25
N GLY A 65 2.51 3.50 -0.88
CA GLY A 65 2.66 3.91 0.51
C GLY A 65 4.00 3.54 1.13
N ASP A 66 4.73 2.56 0.59
CA ASP A 66 6.03 2.14 1.12
C ASP A 66 7.07 3.27 1.08
N VAL A 67 7.94 3.28 2.07
CA VAL A 67 9.16 4.09 2.07
C VAL A 67 10.27 3.21 1.51
N VAL A 68 10.70 3.52 0.31
CA VAL A 68 11.70 2.75 -0.44
C VAL A 68 13.08 3.37 -0.25
N LYS A 69 14.03 2.56 0.21
CA LYS A 69 15.43 2.95 0.36
C LYS A 69 16.28 2.12 -0.60
N LEU A 70 16.87 2.77 -1.59
CA LEU A 70 17.78 2.15 -2.55
C LEU A 70 19.20 2.51 -2.17
N ARG A 71 20.02 1.51 -1.83
CA ARG A 71 21.43 1.68 -1.51
C ARG A 71 22.27 1.23 -2.69
N TRP A 72 22.86 2.20 -3.36
CA TRP A 72 23.62 1.99 -4.57
C TRP A 72 25.11 1.94 -4.29
N THR A 73 25.78 0.95 -4.90
CA THR A 73 27.23 0.91 -5.02
C THR A 73 27.59 0.81 -6.50
N SER A 74 28.67 1.46 -6.92
CA SER A 74 29.12 1.43 -8.32
C SER A 74 30.64 1.46 -8.42
N ASP A 75 31.17 0.84 -9.45
CA ASP A 75 32.57 0.90 -9.84
C ASP A 75 32.92 2.22 -10.56
N GLN A 76 31.92 2.95 -11.04
CA GLN A 76 32.06 4.23 -11.75
C GLN A 76 31.06 5.27 -11.23
N PRO A 77 31.37 6.57 -11.39
CA PRO A 77 30.42 7.61 -11.06
C PRO A 77 29.28 7.65 -12.09
N HIS A 78 28.05 7.79 -11.59
CA HIS A 78 26.83 7.89 -12.41
C HIS A 78 25.91 8.99 -11.88
N ILE A 79 24.99 9.40 -12.73
CA ILE A 79 23.79 10.15 -12.34
C ILE A 79 22.62 9.23 -12.56
N LEU A 80 21.90 8.87 -11.49
CA LEU A 80 20.66 8.15 -11.55
C LEU A 80 19.50 9.11 -11.76
N HIS A 81 18.56 8.72 -12.59
CA HIS A 81 17.29 9.42 -12.76
C HIS A 81 16.12 8.43 -12.62
N LEU A 82 15.33 8.60 -11.55
CA LEU A 82 14.09 7.86 -11.34
C LEU A 82 12.94 8.61 -12.01
N HIS A 83 12.53 8.11 -13.18
CA HIS A 83 11.44 8.71 -13.95
C HIS A 83 10.09 8.56 -13.23
N GLY A 84 9.24 9.58 -13.37
CA GLY A 84 7.93 9.65 -12.75
C GLY A 84 7.94 10.16 -11.31
N TYR A 85 9.07 10.03 -10.62
CA TYR A 85 9.30 10.66 -9.32
C TYR A 85 10.15 11.93 -9.42
N ASP A 86 10.74 12.17 -10.58
CA ASP A 86 11.63 13.31 -10.87
C ASP A 86 12.78 13.43 -9.88
N ILE A 87 13.35 12.29 -9.50
CA ILE A 87 14.47 12.23 -8.55
C ILE A 87 15.75 11.95 -9.31
N GLU A 88 16.70 12.86 -9.16
CA GLU A 88 18.05 12.69 -9.66
C GLU A 88 19.03 12.50 -8.49
N LYS A 89 19.95 11.55 -8.62
CA LYS A 89 20.94 11.26 -7.59
C LYS A 89 22.30 10.94 -8.20
N ARG A 90 23.32 11.65 -7.75
CA ARG A 90 24.72 11.35 -8.11
C ARG A 90 25.22 10.17 -7.29
N ILE A 91 25.75 9.16 -7.97
CA ILE A 91 26.46 8.01 -7.40
C ILE A 91 27.95 8.29 -7.44
N VAL A 92 28.61 8.07 -6.31
CA VAL A 92 30.06 8.17 -6.19
C VAL A 92 30.66 6.78 -6.27
N ALA A 93 31.68 6.61 -7.13
CA ALA A 93 32.35 5.31 -7.27
C ALA A 93 32.97 4.85 -5.94
N GLY A 94 32.80 3.58 -5.63
CA GLY A 94 33.37 2.97 -4.42
C GLY A 94 32.68 3.34 -3.11
N ALA A 95 31.63 4.16 -3.14
CA ALA A 95 30.87 4.57 -1.96
C ALA A 95 29.41 4.10 -2.04
N ILE A 96 28.76 3.94 -0.88
CA ILE A 96 27.33 3.70 -0.82
C ILE A 96 26.62 5.04 -0.99
N THR A 97 25.70 5.09 -1.94
CA THR A 97 24.82 6.24 -2.15
C THR A 97 23.38 5.81 -1.85
N GLU A 98 22.71 6.49 -0.93
CA GLU A 98 21.32 6.20 -0.60
C GLU A 98 20.37 7.15 -1.34
N LEU A 99 19.31 6.58 -1.89
CA LEU A 99 18.15 7.28 -2.43
C LEU A 99 16.92 6.76 -1.71
N THR A 100 16.22 7.65 -1.01
CA THR A 100 15.00 7.31 -0.26
C THR A 100 13.84 8.12 -0.83
N PHE A 101 12.72 7.44 -1.09
CA PHE A 101 11.49 8.08 -1.54
C PHE A 101 10.26 7.31 -1.04
N ARG A 102 9.11 7.96 -1.06
CA ARG A 102 7.83 7.29 -0.79
C ARG A 102 7.18 6.90 -2.12
N ALA A 103 6.74 5.65 -2.23
CA ALA A 103 6.00 5.16 -3.38
C ALA A 103 4.55 5.68 -3.30
N TYR A 104 4.26 6.86 -3.89
CA TYR A 104 2.97 7.53 -3.79
C TYR A 104 2.03 7.27 -4.98
N ALA A 105 2.49 6.55 -5.99
CA ALA A 105 1.71 6.26 -7.19
C ALA A 105 1.98 4.84 -7.66
N THR A 106 0.94 4.13 -8.07
CA THR A 106 1.05 2.82 -8.70
C THR A 106 1.55 2.92 -10.13
N GLY A 107 2.29 1.92 -10.61
CA GLY A 107 2.79 1.89 -11.97
C GLY A 107 4.22 1.38 -12.09
N ARG A 108 4.82 1.66 -13.25
CA ARG A 108 6.19 1.28 -13.57
C ARG A 108 7.05 2.53 -13.75
N PHE A 109 8.11 2.62 -12.97
CA PHE A 109 8.99 3.78 -12.90
C PHE A 109 10.41 3.35 -13.25
N PRO A 110 10.87 3.62 -14.49
CA PRO A 110 12.21 3.25 -14.91
C PRO A 110 13.27 4.13 -14.27
N ILE A 111 14.40 3.51 -13.96
CA ILE A 111 15.63 4.17 -13.51
C ILE A 111 16.64 4.13 -14.64
N TYR A 112 17.10 5.30 -15.03
CA TYR A 112 18.17 5.46 -16.02
C TYR A 112 19.45 5.91 -15.35
N VAL A 113 20.58 5.63 -15.98
CA VAL A 113 21.88 6.14 -15.59
C VAL A 113 22.51 6.94 -16.74
N HIS A 114 23.14 8.04 -16.36
CA HIS A 114 23.86 8.87 -17.28
C HIS A 114 25.31 9.06 -16.78
N ALA A 115 26.23 9.20 -17.72
CA ALA A 115 27.59 9.59 -17.36
C ALA A 115 27.58 11.04 -16.80
N PRO A 116 28.43 11.35 -15.81
CA PRO A 116 28.55 12.72 -15.31
C PRO A 116 28.94 13.67 -16.47
N GLY A 117 28.16 14.74 -16.63
CA GLY A 117 28.37 15.72 -17.70
C GLY A 117 27.58 15.48 -19.00
N ALA A 118 26.84 14.37 -19.11
CA ALA A 118 25.85 14.23 -20.17
C ALA A 118 24.71 15.22 -19.92
N SER A 119 24.30 15.98 -20.95
CA SER A 119 23.22 16.94 -20.83
C SER A 119 21.90 16.24 -20.58
N VAL A 120 21.21 16.58 -19.52
CA VAL A 120 19.89 16.06 -19.09
C VAL A 120 18.76 16.42 -20.09
N GLY A 121 19.05 17.16 -21.13
CA GLY A 121 18.08 17.68 -22.11
C GLY A 121 17.92 16.91 -23.42
N GLY A 122 18.70 15.86 -23.64
CA GLY A 122 18.56 15.01 -24.83
C GLY A 122 17.57 13.86 -24.57
N HIS A 123 16.51 13.77 -25.33
CA HIS A 123 15.54 12.67 -25.30
C HIS A 123 16.14 11.35 -25.84
N ALA A 124 17.39 11.04 -25.52
CA ALA A 124 18.02 9.78 -25.86
C ALA A 124 17.66 8.71 -24.82
N HIS A 125 16.38 8.35 -24.75
CA HIS A 125 15.91 7.14 -24.08
C HIS A 125 16.06 5.92 -25.00
N GLU A 126 17.12 5.89 -25.80
CA GLU A 126 17.46 4.72 -26.63
C GLU A 126 18.07 3.60 -25.80
N ASP A 127 18.56 3.91 -24.60
CA ASP A 127 19.11 2.92 -23.68
C ASP A 127 18.02 2.26 -22.85
N ALA A 128 18.09 0.94 -22.71
CA ALA A 128 17.21 0.21 -21.81
C ALA A 128 17.40 0.71 -20.37
N PRO A 129 16.35 0.80 -19.57
CA PRO A 129 16.48 1.24 -18.18
C PRO A 129 17.40 0.31 -17.41
N LEU A 130 18.19 0.86 -16.50
CA LEU A 130 19.07 0.12 -15.61
C LEU A 130 18.26 -0.83 -14.72
N ALA A 131 17.17 -0.31 -14.15
CA ALA A 131 16.20 -1.04 -13.36
C ALA A 131 14.82 -0.37 -13.50
N THR A 132 13.79 -1.07 -13.07
CA THR A 132 12.41 -0.55 -13.03
C THR A 132 11.83 -0.80 -11.65
N ILE A 133 11.22 0.21 -11.06
CA ILE A 133 10.41 0.06 -9.86
C ILE A 133 8.97 -0.17 -10.30
N GLU A 134 8.38 -1.25 -9.81
CA GLU A 134 6.98 -1.59 -10.05
C GLU A 134 6.22 -1.42 -8.73
N VAL A 135 5.32 -0.45 -8.69
CA VAL A 135 4.53 -0.10 -7.51
C VAL A 135 3.15 -0.68 -7.66
N TYR A 136 2.78 -1.57 -6.75
CA TYR A 136 1.47 -2.20 -6.69
C TYR A 136 0.52 -1.44 -5.78
N PRO A 137 -0.80 -1.55 -5.99
CA PRO A 137 -1.79 -1.10 -5.02
C PRO A 137 -1.57 -1.79 -3.67
N PRO A 138 -1.98 -1.16 -2.56
CA PRO A 138 -1.88 -1.74 -1.22
C PRO A 138 -2.81 -2.94 -1.03
#